data_eedb7c68ac5aab6d5dc969ba92374b2d
#
_entry.id   eedb7c68ac5aab6d5dc969ba92374b2d
#
_cell.length_a   1.000
_cell.length_b   1.000
_cell.length_c   1.000
_cell.angle_alpha   90.00
_cell.angle_beta   90.00
_cell.angle_gamma   90.00
#
_symmetry.space_group_name_H-M   'P 1'
#
loop_
_entity.id
_entity.type
_entity.pdbx_description
1 polymer ?
#
loop_
_entity_poly.entity_id
_entity_poly.type
_entity_poly.pdbx_seq_one_letter_code
_entity_poly.pdbx_strand_id
1 'polypeptide(L)'
;MKRKKAIAAVMCAVLAVSVSGCSPRKEGTNAPETEKQTGGGQQTESAQRNQETEDSGTKDTEAAEAEQADQTGRTGNSGEDPNTADYEYVQPAGERFDIASYYNELGVDCSFKLRSTGGVVNVPDNYTTELPVPKEKYTVGFSVYYTVDEVGAMILDTMKACAEEAGIELLVNDADYDQDAQNQAIEQWILQDVDGVILAPCDFTGVKESLDSLKKAGIPVITFNPALVSEADSVVMSECKEQGVMAGELLRKYLEDNGTELKGTIVYQSLPFVHPNAATRSDGFKSVFADCPDLDIVELTGTSIEEHYAAFESALMAYPDMIGAFGLYSAATVGMLNAKAANGSGIPITSIDNDKPILQGIYEGNILGSACYSSTAPAFWAMSGMINLLNGVDIPSAYFYENQLVTKENVEEMFEHYYGGKKLKDYMAGEIQ
;
A
#
# COMPACT_ATOMS: atom_id res chain seq x y z
N MET A 1 -15.61 1.62 -29.00
CA MET A 1 -16.06 2.98 -28.71
C MET A 1 -17.40 3.10 -27.95
N LYS A 2 -18.29 2.10 -27.91
CA LYS A 2 -19.56 2.19 -27.15
C LYS A 2 -19.50 1.63 -25.73
N ARG A 3 -18.52 0.80 -25.40
CA ARG A 3 -18.33 0.17 -24.06
C ARG A 3 -17.56 1.07 -23.06
N LYS A 4 -16.62 1.89 -23.52
CA LYS A 4 -15.86 2.84 -22.67
C LYS A 4 -16.71 3.89 -21.93
N LYS A 5 -17.98 4.08 -22.33
CA LYS A 5 -18.91 5.00 -21.64
C LYS A 5 -19.70 4.37 -20.48
N ALA A 6 -19.63 3.04 -20.31
CA ALA A 6 -20.41 2.36 -19.28
C ALA A 6 -19.68 2.40 -17.91
N ILE A 7 -18.35 2.31 -17.88
CA ILE A 7 -17.57 2.29 -16.63
C ILE A 7 -17.64 3.65 -15.90
N ALA A 8 -17.58 4.74 -16.65
CA ALA A 8 -17.74 6.09 -16.07
C ALA A 8 -19.16 6.39 -15.54
N ALA A 9 -20.18 5.62 -15.99
CA ALA A 9 -21.57 5.86 -15.58
C ALA A 9 -21.98 5.09 -14.33
N VAL A 10 -21.28 3.98 -13.98
CA VAL A 10 -21.58 3.17 -12.77
C VAL A 10 -21.07 3.86 -11.51
N MET A 11 -19.98 4.63 -11.57
CA MET A 11 -19.46 5.40 -10.44
C MET A 11 -20.41 6.51 -9.93
N CYS A 12 -21.38 6.96 -10.72
CA CYS A 12 -22.31 8.03 -10.32
C CYS A 12 -23.62 7.58 -9.66
N ALA A 13 -23.93 6.28 -9.59
CA ALA A 13 -25.25 5.79 -9.18
C ALA A 13 -25.37 5.29 -7.73
N VAL A 14 -24.27 5.11 -6.98
CA VAL A 14 -24.30 4.47 -5.65
C VAL A 14 -24.35 5.46 -4.46
N LEU A 15 -24.21 6.77 -4.70
CA LEU A 15 -24.14 7.79 -3.62
C LEU A 15 -25.48 8.42 -3.20
N ALA A 16 -26.64 7.82 -3.49
CA ALA A 16 -27.94 8.45 -3.25
C ALA A 16 -28.86 7.75 -2.23
N VAL A 17 -28.39 6.90 -1.32
CA VAL A 17 -29.27 6.38 -0.25
C VAL A 17 -28.52 6.24 1.07
N SER A 18 -28.58 7.23 1.93
CA SER A 18 -28.75 7.09 3.38
C SER A 18 -28.56 8.42 4.14
N VAL A 19 -29.56 9.28 4.13
CA VAL A 19 -29.77 10.23 5.23
C VAL A 19 -31.25 10.21 5.60
N SER A 20 -31.61 9.52 6.65
CA SER A 20 -32.87 9.74 7.36
C SER A 20 -32.75 9.29 8.81
N GLY A 21 -32.66 10.25 9.70
CA GLY A 21 -33.37 10.20 10.97
C GLY A 21 -32.60 9.79 12.22
N CYS A 22 -32.15 10.75 12.99
CA CYS A 22 -32.21 10.68 14.45
C CYS A 22 -32.49 12.06 15.02
N SER A 23 -33.67 12.18 15.65
CA SER A 23 -34.04 13.30 16.51
C SER A 23 -33.63 13.03 17.97
N PRO A 24 -33.45 14.07 18.79
CA PRO A 24 -32.74 13.99 20.07
C PRO A 24 -33.65 13.55 21.23
N ARG A 25 -33.07 12.85 22.21
CA ARG A 25 -33.69 12.62 23.50
C ARG A 25 -32.87 13.16 24.65
N LYS A 26 -33.56 13.92 25.49
CA LYS A 26 -33.07 14.74 26.61
C LYS A 26 -32.50 13.94 27.78
N GLU A 27 -31.60 14.61 28.47
CA GLU A 27 -31.13 14.63 29.85
C GLU A 27 -31.72 13.69 30.91
N GLY A 28 -30.84 13.13 31.73
CA GLY A 28 -31.14 12.55 33.04
C GLY A 28 -29.85 12.33 33.83
N THR A 29 -29.56 13.30 34.69
CA THR A 29 -28.55 13.33 35.74
C THR A 29 -28.60 12.15 36.69
N ASN A 30 -27.43 11.62 37.14
CA ASN A 30 -27.06 11.42 38.54
C ASN A 30 -25.75 10.62 38.68
N ALA A 31 -24.77 11.22 39.33
CA ALA A 31 -23.75 10.54 40.12
C ALA A 31 -24.34 10.36 41.55
N PRO A 32 -23.83 9.51 42.45
CA PRO A 32 -22.52 9.65 43.02
C PRO A 32 -21.79 8.37 43.55
N GLU A 33 -20.56 8.66 44.00
CA GLU A 33 -19.79 8.15 45.14
C GLU A 33 -19.07 6.80 45.11
N THR A 34 -17.78 6.92 45.10
CA THR A 34 -16.69 6.34 45.93
C THR A 34 -16.95 5.13 46.79
N GLU A 35 -16.05 4.14 46.66
CA GLU A 35 -15.41 3.50 47.82
C GLU A 35 -14.04 2.88 47.47
N LYS A 36 -13.07 3.18 48.37
CA LYS A 36 -11.70 2.62 48.45
C LYS A 36 -11.70 1.30 49.22
N GLN A 37 -10.80 0.40 48.87
CA GLN A 37 -10.01 -0.44 49.79
C GLN A 37 -8.96 -1.24 49.00
N THR A 38 -7.72 -0.95 49.15
CA THR A 38 -6.57 -1.38 49.94
C THR A 38 -6.36 -2.90 50.10
N GLY A 39 -5.16 -3.36 49.65
CA GLY A 39 -4.44 -4.34 50.40
C GLY A 39 -3.80 -5.49 49.63
N GLY A 40 -2.47 -5.46 49.58
CA GLY A 40 -1.52 -6.53 49.90
C GLY A 40 -1.37 -7.60 48.83
N GLY A 41 -0.27 -7.80 48.23
CA GLY A 41 1.11 -8.03 48.68
C GLY A 41 1.40 -9.52 48.75
N GLN A 42 2.28 -10.04 47.87
CA GLN A 42 3.43 -10.84 48.23
C GLN A 42 4.11 -11.49 47.00
N GLN A 43 5.41 -11.30 47.00
CA GLN A 43 6.44 -11.98 46.20
C GLN A 43 6.60 -13.45 46.57
N THR A 44 7.12 -14.26 45.64
CA THR A 44 8.18 -15.26 45.81
C THR A 44 8.59 -15.70 44.40
N GLU A 45 9.70 -15.44 43.95
CA GLU A 45 11.09 -15.93 43.93
C GLU A 45 11.29 -17.45 43.70
N SER A 46 12.25 -17.65 42.79
CA SER A 46 13.26 -18.75 42.71
C SER A 46 12.86 -19.95 41.86
N ALA A 47 13.75 -20.59 41.14
CA ALA A 47 15.18 -20.53 40.83
C ALA A 47 15.49 -21.60 39.76
N GLN A 48 16.42 -21.25 38.89
CA GLN A 48 17.50 -22.05 38.29
C GLN A 48 17.58 -23.57 38.50
N ARG A 49 17.89 -24.32 37.43
CA ARG A 49 19.12 -25.14 37.24
C ARG A 49 19.04 -25.93 35.93
N ASN A 50 19.96 -25.69 35.01
CA ASN A 50 21.24 -26.34 34.66
C ASN A 50 21.23 -27.86 34.52
N GLN A 51 21.66 -28.34 33.38
CA GLN A 51 22.93 -29.02 32.97
C GLN A 51 22.63 -30.00 31.84
N GLU A 52 23.28 -29.82 30.69
CA GLU A 52 24.49 -30.46 30.16
C GLU A 52 24.44 -31.98 30.07
N THR A 53 24.71 -32.49 28.87
CA THR A 53 25.83 -33.29 28.39
C THR A 53 25.57 -33.70 26.93
N GLU A 54 26.43 -33.33 25.98
CA GLU A 54 27.53 -34.11 25.34
C GLU A 54 27.10 -35.56 24.95
N ASP A 55 27.30 -36.03 23.73
CA ASP A 55 28.55 -36.22 22.99
C ASP A 55 28.31 -36.92 21.64
N SER A 56 29.13 -36.55 20.64
CA SER A 56 29.78 -37.36 19.59
C SER A 56 28.90 -38.26 18.67
N GLY A 57 29.12 -38.21 17.42
CA GLY A 57 30.21 -38.57 16.62
C GLY A 57 29.89 -38.84 15.15
N THR A 58 30.67 -38.21 14.37
CA THR A 58 31.37 -38.61 13.14
C THR A 58 30.68 -39.35 11.98
N LYS A 59 30.84 -38.71 10.82
CA LYS A 59 31.28 -39.24 9.49
C LYS A 59 30.35 -40.22 8.77
N ASP A 60 30.14 -40.12 7.51
CA ASP A 60 30.99 -39.96 6.34
C ASP A 60 30.19 -39.62 5.08
N THR A 61 30.82 -38.86 4.23
CA THR A 61 30.84 -38.73 2.80
C THR A 61 30.16 -39.83 1.94
N GLU A 62 29.46 -39.33 0.86
CA GLU A 62 29.64 -39.67 -0.57
C GLU A 62 28.52 -39.00 -1.35
N ALA A 63 28.82 -38.09 -2.18
CA ALA A 63 29.17 -38.12 -3.60
C ALA A 63 28.00 -38.43 -4.56
N ALA A 64 27.60 -37.35 -5.22
CA ALA A 64 27.23 -37.18 -6.61
C ALA A 64 26.53 -38.35 -7.34
N GLU A 65 25.38 -38.01 -7.92
CA GLU A 65 25.18 -38.33 -9.33
C GLU A 65 24.09 -37.42 -9.92
N ALA A 66 24.43 -36.78 -11.04
CA ALA A 66 23.55 -35.96 -11.85
C ALA A 66 22.74 -36.92 -12.73
N GLU A 67 21.43 -36.81 -12.69
CA GLU A 67 20.60 -37.36 -13.79
C GLU A 67 19.98 -36.21 -14.60
N GLN A 68 20.43 -36.14 -15.82
CA GLN A 68 19.77 -35.44 -16.92
C GLN A 68 18.45 -36.14 -17.22
N ALA A 69 17.33 -35.42 -17.11
CA ALA A 69 16.06 -35.86 -17.68
C ALA A 69 15.70 -34.95 -18.84
N ASP A 70 15.90 -35.52 -19.96
CA ASP A 70 15.23 -35.54 -21.26
C ASP A 70 14.18 -34.47 -21.56
N GLN A 71 14.53 -33.63 -22.53
CA GLN A 71 13.64 -32.76 -23.27
C GLN A 71 12.84 -33.62 -24.28
N THR A 72 11.59 -33.90 -23.98
CA THR A 72 10.66 -34.34 -25.02
C THR A 72 9.59 -33.27 -25.22
N GLY A 73 9.65 -32.69 -26.41
CA GLY A 73 8.74 -31.67 -26.89
C GLY A 73 7.27 -32.07 -26.81
N ARG A 74 6.47 -31.19 -26.35
CA ARG A 74 5.04 -31.15 -26.65
C ARG A 74 4.81 -30.01 -27.63
N THR A 75 4.72 -30.39 -28.90
CA THR A 75 4.04 -29.59 -29.93
C THR A 75 2.55 -29.62 -29.61
N GLY A 76 2.05 -28.64 -28.89
CA GLY A 76 0.63 -28.38 -28.74
C GLY A 76 0.14 -27.61 -29.97
N ASN A 77 -0.77 -28.20 -30.67
CA ASN A 77 -1.50 -27.61 -31.78
C ASN A 77 -2.40 -26.51 -31.27
N SER A 78 -2.02 -25.23 -31.49
CA SER A 78 -2.84 -24.08 -31.16
C SER A 78 -3.98 -23.95 -32.14
N GLY A 79 -5.17 -24.43 -31.78
CA GLY A 79 -6.41 -23.99 -32.40
C GLY A 79 -6.64 -22.52 -32.03
N GLU A 80 -6.52 -21.63 -32.99
CA GLU A 80 -6.86 -20.22 -32.83
C GLU A 80 -8.35 -20.10 -32.53
N ASP A 81 -8.65 -19.64 -31.29
CA ASP A 81 -9.99 -19.17 -30.90
C ASP A 81 -10.15 -17.74 -31.42
N PRO A 82 -11.13 -17.45 -32.32
CA PRO A 82 -11.27 -16.15 -32.95
C PRO A 82 -11.77 -15.04 -32.00
N ASN A 83 -11.87 -15.30 -30.68
CA ASN A 83 -12.32 -14.36 -29.67
C ASN A 83 -11.24 -13.89 -28.69
N THR A 84 -9.99 -14.27 -28.87
CA THR A 84 -8.88 -13.67 -28.14
C THR A 84 -8.55 -12.34 -28.80
N ALA A 85 -9.06 -11.24 -28.22
CA ALA A 85 -8.51 -9.91 -28.49
C ALA A 85 -6.98 -9.98 -28.27
N ASP A 86 -6.21 -9.38 -29.17
CA ASP A 86 -4.74 -9.35 -29.19
C ASP A 86 -4.12 -8.73 -27.93
N TYR A 87 -4.35 -9.33 -26.75
CA TYR A 87 -3.55 -9.09 -25.58
C TYR A 87 -2.37 -10.08 -25.64
N GLU A 88 -1.34 -9.67 -26.35
CA GLU A 88 -0.07 -10.37 -26.33
C GLU A 88 0.58 -10.10 -24.96
N TYR A 89 0.31 -11.00 -23.98
CA TYR A 89 1.05 -10.98 -22.73
C TYR A 89 2.52 -11.29 -23.05
N VAL A 90 3.29 -10.23 -23.12
CA VAL A 90 4.76 -10.34 -23.20
C VAL A 90 5.25 -10.67 -21.80
N GLN A 91 5.69 -11.92 -21.61
CA GLN A 91 6.34 -12.30 -20.36
C GLN A 91 7.52 -11.35 -20.10
N PRO A 92 7.53 -10.63 -18.98
CA PRO A 92 8.59 -9.67 -18.69
C PRO A 92 9.93 -10.38 -18.61
N ALA A 93 10.86 -9.95 -19.46
CA ALA A 93 12.25 -10.37 -19.40
C ALA A 93 12.91 -9.71 -18.19
N GLY A 94 13.52 -10.49 -17.30
CA GLY A 94 14.21 -9.95 -16.13
C GLY A 94 14.41 -10.99 -15.05
N GLU A 95 15.19 -10.60 -14.04
CA GLU A 95 15.35 -11.39 -12.84
C GLU A 95 14.10 -11.26 -11.96
N ARG A 96 13.79 -12.34 -11.27
CA ARG A 96 12.74 -12.37 -10.27
C ARG A 96 13.03 -11.35 -9.17
N PHE A 97 12.02 -10.62 -8.71
CA PHE A 97 12.18 -9.65 -7.66
C PHE A 97 12.54 -10.30 -6.33
N ASP A 98 13.72 -9.98 -5.80
CA ASP A 98 14.13 -10.39 -4.46
C ASP A 98 13.66 -9.37 -3.42
N ILE A 99 12.40 -9.51 -3.05
CA ILE A 99 11.74 -8.61 -2.13
C ILE A 99 12.35 -8.67 -0.72
N ALA A 100 12.89 -9.82 -0.30
CA ALA A 100 13.53 -9.95 0.99
C ALA A 100 14.83 -9.15 1.05
N SER A 101 15.70 -9.25 0.04
CA SER A 101 16.90 -8.43 -0.04
C SER A 101 16.56 -6.94 -0.10
N TYR A 102 15.56 -6.55 -0.88
CA TYR A 102 15.12 -5.15 -1.01
C TYR A 102 14.77 -4.51 0.34
N TYR A 103 14.01 -5.19 1.20
CA TYR A 103 13.64 -4.66 2.52
C TYR A 103 14.73 -4.84 3.58
N ASN A 104 15.50 -5.94 3.55
CA ASN A 104 16.58 -6.17 4.50
C ASN A 104 17.71 -5.13 4.36
N GLU A 105 17.99 -4.64 3.15
CA GLU A 105 18.94 -3.53 2.91
C GLU A 105 18.49 -2.23 3.59
N LEU A 106 17.20 -2.05 3.83
CA LEU A 106 16.61 -0.91 4.54
C LEU A 106 16.47 -1.15 6.05
N GLY A 107 17.00 -2.28 6.56
CA GLY A 107 16.89 -2.63 7.97
C GLY A 107 15.51 -3.17 8.39
N VAL A 108 14.64 -3.50 7.43
CA VAL A 108 13.35 -4.15 7.67
C VAL A 108 13.52 -5.66 7.56
N ASP A 109 13.33 -6.39 8.66
CA ASP A 109 13.45 -7.85 8.67
C ASP A 109 12.38 -8.49 7.78
N CYS A 110 12.80 -9.04 6.65
CA CYS A 110 11.94 -9.60 5.63
C CYS A 110 12.44 -10.97 5.18
N SER A 111 11.54 -11.95 5.21
CA SER A 111 11.76 -13.30 4.67
C SER A 111 10.72 -13.68 3.60
N PHE A 112 9.94 -12.71 3.14
CA PHE A 112 8.89 -12.90 2.15
C PHE A 112 9.46 -13.29 0.79
N LYS A 113 8.79 -14.21 0.11
CA LYS A 113 9.22 -14.75 -1.20
C LYS A 113 8.09 -14.68 -2.20
N LEU A 114 8.46 -14.47 -3.45
CA LEU A 114 7.54 -14.50 -4.57
C LEU A 114 7.72 -15.81 -5.35
N ARG A 115 6.63 -16.51 -5.66
CA ARG A 115 6.65 -17.83 -6.35
C ARG A 115 6.76 -17.70 -7.85
N SER A 116 6.10 -16.70 -8.45
CA SER A 116 6.18 -16.47 -9.89
C SER A 116 7.60 -16.18 -10.35
N THR A 117 7.95 -16.64 -11.52
CA THR A 117 9.32 -16.62 -12.05
C THR A 117 9.58 -15.49 -13.02
N GLY A 118 8.55 -14.76 -13.45
CA GLY A 118 8.70 -13.58 -14.28
C GLY A 118 9.43 -12.43 -13.55
N GLY A 119 10.06 -11.55 -14.32
CA GLY A 119 10.75 -10.38 -13.79
C GLY A 119 9.79 -9.35 -13.19
N VAL A 120 10.35 -8.18 -12.87
CA VAL A 120 9.56 -6.99 -12.51
C VAL A 120 8.99 -6.36 -13.78
N VAL A 121 7.74 -5.91 -13.72
CA VAL A 121 7.15 -5.11 -14.78
C VAL A 121 6.66 -3.77 -14.23
N ASN A 122 7.03 -2.70 -14.93
CA ASN A 122 6.43 -1.39 -14.69
C ASN A 122 5.13 -1.29 -15.47
N VAL A 123 4.07 -0.94 -14.80
CA VAL A 123 2.73 -0.84 -15.36
C VAL A 123 2.20 0.58 -15.16
N PRO A 124 1.42 1.12 -16.12
CA PRO A 124 0.89 2.47 -16.00
C PRO A 124 -0.07 2.58 -14.81
N ASP A 125 -0.14 3.76 -14.23
CA ASP A 125 -1.08 4.09 -13.17
C ASP A 125 -2.52 4.26 -13.68
N ASN A 126 -2.68 4.44 -15.00
CA ASN A 126 -3.97 4.41 -15.68
C ASN A 126 -4.03 3.19 -16.62
N TYR A 127 -4.93 2.30 -16.38
CA TYR A 127 -5.12 1.16 -17.26
C TYR A 127 -5.96 1.54 -18.48
N THR A 128 -5.34 1.44 -19.64
CA THR A 128 -6.01 1.60 -20.96
C THR A 128 -6.26 0.24 -21.62
N THR A 129 -5.73 -0.83 -21.05
CA THR A 129 -5.86 -2.20 -21.51
C THR A 129 -7.16 -2.83 -21.00
N GLU A 130 -7.67 -3.83 -21.70
CA GLU A 130 -8.78 -4.66 -21.22
C GLU A 130 -8.23 -5.74 -20.26
N LEU A 131 -9.09 -6.20 -19.33
CA LEU A 131 -8.73 -7.34 -18.48
C LEU A 131 -8.56 -8.60 -19.32
N PRO A 132 -7.66 -9.52 -18.92
CA PRO A 132 -7.61 -10.84 -19.51
C PRO A 132 -8.96 -11.54 -19.40
N VAL A 133 -9.32 -12.34 -20.40
CA VAL A 133 -10.57 -13.09 -20.38
C VAL A 133 -10.38 -14.38 -19.57
N PRO A 134 -11.17 -14.65 -18.52
CA PRO A 134 -11.12 -15.91 -17.79
C PRO A 134 -11.48 -17.10 -18.69
N LYS A 135 -10.73 -18.20 -18.59
CA LYS A 135 -11.01 -19.43 -19.35
C LYS A 135 -12.26 -20.17 -18.86
N GLU A 136 -12.60 -19.96 -17.61
CA GLU A 136 -13.76 -20.56 -16.95
C GLU A 136 -14.30 -19.63 -15.88
N LYS A 137 -15.32 -20.04 -15.14
CA LYS A 137 -15.80 -19.25 -14.00
C LYS A 137 -14.86 -19.44 -12.83
N TYR A 138 -14.39 -18.33 -12.29
CA TYR A 138 -13.54 -18.31 -11.11
C TYR A 138 -14.24 -17.61 -9.96
N THR A 139 -13.93 -18.07 -8.75
CA THR A 139 -14.30 -17.43 -7.48
C THR A 139 -13.01 -16.92 -6.82
N VAL A 140 -12.91 -15.62 -6.60
CA VAL A 140 -11.71 -14.98 -6.03
C VAL A 140 -12.06 -14.31 -4.71
N GLY A 141 -11.29 -14.62 -3.66
CA GLY A 141 -11.34 -13.90 -2.39
C GLY A 141 -10.55 -12.60 -2.50
N PHE A 142 -11.12 -11.49 -2.02
CA PHE A 142 -10.43 -10.21 -1.90
C PHE A 142 -10.55 -9.67 -0.50
N SER A 143 -9.40 -9.49 0.19
CA SER A 143 -9.35 -8.83 1.49
C SER A 143 -8.60 -7.51 1.39
N VAL A 144 -9.27 -6.42 1.76
CA VAL A 144 -8.70 -5.09 1.90
C VAL A 144 -8.52 -4.76 3.38
N TYR A 145 -7.46 -4.02 3.69
CA TYR A 145 -7.15 -3.68 5.08
C TYR A 145 -8.22 -2.80 5.73
N TYR A 146 -8.82 -1.83 5.01
CA TYR A 146 -9.99 -1.06 5.44
C TYR A 146 -10.52 -0.21 4.27
N THR A 147 -11.78 0.26 4.41
CA THR A 147 -12.47 1.07 3.37
C THR A 147 -13.07 2.36 3.91
N VAL A 148 -12.65 2.78 5.11
CA VAL A 148 -13.19 4.00 5.75
C VAL A 148 -12.65 5.27 5.06
N ASP A 149 -11.45 5.21 4.47
CA ASP A 149 -10.90 6.31 3.68
C ASP A 149 -11.24 6.18 2.18
N GLU A 150 -10.94 7.24 1.47
CA GLU A 150 -11.24 7.34 0.04
C GLU A 150 -10.40 6.36 -0.80
N VAL A 151 -9.15 6.14 -0.43
CA VAL A 151 -8.23 5.24 -1.14
C VAL A 151 -8.70 3.79 -1.03
N GLY A 152 -8.98 3.33 0.17
CA GLY A 152 -9.50 1.97 0.39
C GLY A 152 -10.85 1.72 -0.29
N ALA A 153 -11.75 2.71 -0.25
CA ALA A 153 -13.03 2.64 -0.95
C ALA A 153 -12.84 2.56 -2.48
N MET A 154 -11.94 3.36 -3.06
CA MET A 154 -11.64 3.32 -4.49
C MET A 154 -11.01 2.01 -4.93
N ILE A 155 -10.12 1.44 -4.13
CA ILE A 155 -9.53 0.11 -4.38
C ILE A 155 -10.63 -0.95 -4.43
N LEU A 156 -11.53 -0.96 -3.43
CA LEU A 156 -12.63 -1.93 -3.36
C LEU A 156 -13.61 -1.78 -4.53
N ASP A 157 -14.00 -0.56 -4.86
CA ASP A 157 -14.94 -0.30 -5.97
C ASP A 157 -14.33 -0.70 -7.31
N THR A 158 -13.04 -0.43 -7.52
CA THR A 158 -12.32 -0.87 -8.72
C THR A 158 -12.23 -2.39 -8.79
N MET A 159 -11.92 -3.06 -7.68
CA MET A 159 -11.87 -4.52 -7.62
C MET A 159 -13.20 -5.15 -7.99
N LYS A 160 -14.32 -4.62 -7.46
CA LYS A 160 -15.67 -5.06 -7.81
C LYS A 160 -16.00 -4.85 -9.28
N ALA A 161 -15.63 -3.68 -9.84
CA ALA A 161 -15.85 -3.37 -11.24
C ALA A 161 -15.05 -4.32 -12.16
N CYS A 162 -13.80 -4.61 -11.83
CA CYS A 162 -12.97 -5.56 -12.56
C CYS A 162 -13.54 -6.99 -12.50
N ALA A 163 -14.02 -7.42 -11.33
CA ALA A 163 -14.64 -8.72 -11.17
C ALA A 163 -15.95 -8.86 -11.97
N GLU A 164 -16.80 -7.81 -11.97
CA GLU A 164 -18.03 -7.75 -12.76
C GLU A 164 -17.73 -7.82 -14.26
N GLU A 165 -16.75 -7.00 -14.74
CA GLU A 165 -16.34 -7.00 -16.15
C GLU A 165 -15.82 -8.36 -16.60
N ALA A 166 -15.00 -9.01 -15.78
CA ALA A 166 -14.43 -10.32 -16.08
C ALA A 166 -15.40 -11.50 -15.84
N GLY A 167 -16.54 -11.26 -15.18
CA GLY A 167 -17.49 -12.32 -14.81
C GLY A 167 -16.99 -13.24 -13.69
N ILE A 168 -16.12 -12.73 -12.83
CA ILE A 168 -15.57 -13.41 -11.64
C ILE A 168 -16.50 -13.24 -10.45
N GLU A 169 -16.75 -14.32 -9.71
CA GLU A 169 -17.41 -14.24 -8.40
C GLU A 169 -16.41 -13.72 -7.36
N LEU A 170 -16.67 -12.53 -6.81
CA LEU A 170 -15.78 -11.88 -5.85
C LEU A 170 -16.33 -12.00 -4.42
N LEU A 171 -15.58 -12.67 -3.55
CA LEU A 171 -15.86 -12.74 -2.12
C LEU A 171 -15.02 -11.67 -1.41
N VAL A 172 -15.68 -10.69 -0.79
CA VAL A 172 -15.02 -9.52 -0.20
C VAL A 172 -14.97 -9.61 1.32
N ASN A 173 -13.82 -9.27 1.88
CA ASN A 173 -13.62 -8.96 3.29
C ASN A 173 -13.03 -7.55 3.44
N ASP A 174 -13.74 -6.68 4.13
CA ASP A 174 -13.20 -5.44 4.69
C ASP A 174 -12.75 -5.75 6.12
N ALA A 175 -11.45 -5.75 6.33
CA ALA A 175 -10.88 -6.22 7.59
C ALA A 175 -10.89 -5.16 8.69
N ASP A 176 -11.13 -3.89 8.36
CA ASP A 176 -11.12 -2.77 9.32
C ASP A 176 -9.85 -2.74 10.22
N TYR A 177 -8.68 -3.03 9.62
CA TYR A 177 -7.38 -3.25 10.29
C TYR A 177 -7.35 -4.39 11.32
N ASP A 178 -8.37 -5.26 11.34
CA ASP A 178 -8.39 -6.45 12.20
C ASP A 178 -7.76 -7.65 11.47
N GLN A 179 -6.51 -7.98 11.83
CA GLN A 179 -5.80 -9.10 11.25
C GLN A 179 -6.47 -10.45 11.56
N ASP A 180 -7.13 -10.59 12.71
CA ASP A 180 -7.84 -11.83 13.06
C ASP A 180 -9.09 -11.97 12.18
N ALA A 181 -9.82 -10.90 11.92
CA ALA A 181 -10.94 -10.89 10.98
C ALA A 181 -10.49 -11.23 9.54
N GLN A 182 -9.33 -10.70 9.11
CA GLN A 182 -8.73 -11.04 7.82
C GLN A 182 -8.37 -12.54 7.75
N ASN A 183 -7.71 -13.07 8.77
CA ASN A 183 -7.33 -14.48 8.83
C ASN A 183 -8.57 -15.40 8.81
N GLN A 184 -9.63 -15.06 9.55
CA GLN A 184 -10.89 -15.82 9.55
C GLN A 184 -11.57 -15.82 8.18
N ALA A 185 -11.58 -14.70 7.46
CA ALA A 185 -12.13 -14.64 6.11
C ALA A 185 -11.37 -15.58 5.16
N ILE A 186 -10.03 -15.56 5.23
CA ILE A 186 -9.19 -16.45 4.41
C ILE A 186 -9.43 -17.93 4.74
N GLU A 187 -9.58 -18.29 6.02
CA GLU A 187 -9.93 -19.65 6.40
C GLU A 187 -11.29 -20.09 5.79
N GLN A 188 -12.28 -19.20 5.80
CA GLN A 188 -13.57 -19.49 5.19
C GLN A 188 -13.46 -19.68 3.66
N TRP A 189 -12.64 -18.89 2.98
CA TRP A 189 -12.41 -19.02 1.54
C TRP A 189 -11.70 -20.32 1.18
N ILE A 190 -10.72 -20.76 2.00
CA ILE A 190 -10.09 -22.07 1.84
C ILE A 190 -11.13 -23.20 1.94
N LEU A 191 -12.08 -23.11 2.89
CA LEU A 191 -13.14 -24.10 3.05
C LEU A 191 -14.18 -24.06 1.91
N GLN A 192 -14.27 -22.96 1.17
CA GLN A 192 -15.16 -22.77 0.01
C GLN A 192 -14.48 -23.12 -1.30
N ASP A 193 -13.22 -23.58 -1.26
CA ASP A 193 -12.41 -23.93 -2.45
C ASP A 193 -12.36 -22.78 -3.48
N VAL A 194 -12.07 -21.53 -3.01
CA VAL A 194 -11.88 -20.41 -3.93
C VAL A 194 -10.68 -20.66 -4.84
N ASP A 195 -10.75 -20.17 -6.07
CA ASP A 195 -9.71 -20.38 -7.08
C ASP A 195 -8.46 -19.54 -6.85
N GLY A 196 -8.60 -18.36 -6.19
CA GLY A 196 -7.47 -17.48 -5.90
C GLY A 196 -7.80 -16.47 -4.82
N VAL A 197 -6.77 -15.82 -4.26
CA VAL A 197 -6.91 -14.76 -3.26
C VAL A 197 -6.07 -13.55 -3.62
N ILE A 198 -6.69 -12.38 -3.57
CA ILE A 198 -6.01 -11.08 -3.65
C ILE A 198 -6.06 -10.48 -2.25
N LEU A 199 -4.90 -10.07 -1.72
CA LEU A 199 -4.75 -9.73 -0.32
C LEU A 199 -3.98 -8.42 -0.11
N ALA A 200 -4.59 -7.46 0.58
CA ALA A 200 -3.89 -6.33 1.17
C ALA A 200 -3.67 -6.62 2.67
N PRO A 201 -2.44 -6.97 3.12
CA PRO A 201 -2.20 -7.36 4.51
C PRO A 201 -2.52 -6.23 5.49
N CYS A 202 -3.27 -6.52 6.57
CA CYS A 202 -3.46 -5.60 7.70
C CYS A 202 -2.19 -5.52 8.55
N ASP A 203 -1.62 -6.66 8.88
CA ASP A 203 -0.34 -6.81 9.57
C ASP A 203 0.61 -7.60 8.66
N PHE A 204 1.76 -7.00 8.32
CA PHE A 204 2.75 -7.57 7.40
C PHE A 204 3.41 -8.86 7.93
N THR A 205 3.30 -9.14 9.22
CA THR A 205 3.80 -10.37 9.88
C THR A 205 2.67 -11.27 10.35
N GLY A 206 1.57 -10.69 10.84
CA GLY A 206 0.40 -11.41 11.36
C GLY A 206 -0.36 -12.21 10.30
N VAL A 207 -0.20 -11.87 9.03
CA VAL A 207 -0.79 -12.58 7.87
C VAL A 207 -0.12 -13.93 7.55
N LYS A 208 0.98 -14.26 8.25
CA LYS A 208 1.81 -15.45 7.95
C LYS A 208 1.02 -16.75 7.91
N GLU A 209 0.20 -17.02 8.93
CA GLU A 209 -0.54 -18.27 9.04
C GLU A 209 -1.55 -18.43 7.90
N SER A 210 -2.17 -17.33 7.47
CA SER A 210 -3.08 -17.31 6.34
C SER A 210 -2.37 -17.60 5.02
N LEU A 211 -1.22 -16.97 4.76
CA LEU A 211 -0.42 -17.23 3.55
C LEU A 211 0.08 -18.68 3.51
N ASP A 212 0.56 -19.21 4.64
CA ASP A 212 1.00 -20.60 4.74
C ASP A 212 -0.17 -21.58 4.51
N SER A 213 -1.37 -21.25 4.97
CA SER A 213 -2.57 -22.08 4.80
C SER A 213 -3.06 -22.06 3.33
N LEU A 214 -3.07 -20.90 2.67
CA LEU A 214 -3.37 -20.77 1.24
C LEU A 214 -2.36 -21.56 0.39
N LYS A 215 -1.06 -21.44 0.69
CA LYS A 215 -0.02 -22.23 0.05
C LYS A 215 -0.26 -23.74 0.19
N LYS A 216 -0.58 -24.18 1.42
CA LYS A 216 -0.86 -25.62 1.69
C LYS A 216 -2.10 -26.11 0.95
N ALA A 217 -3.11 -25.25 0.78
CA ALA A 217 -4.31 -25.55 0.01
C ALA A 217 -4.06 -25.49 -1.51
N GLY A 218 -2.92 -24.97 -1.97
CA GLY A 218 -2.62 -24.80 -3.40
C GLY A 218 -3.35 -23.62 -4.03
N ILE A 219 -3.88 -22.70 -3.22
CA ILE A 219 -4.61 -21.52 -3.68
C ILE A 219 -3.59 -20.41 -4.01
N PRO A 220 -3.58 -19.88 -5.23
CA PRO A 220 -2.69 -18.79 -5.62
C PRO A 220 -3.04 -17.47 -4.92
N VAL A 221 -2.00 -16.67 -4.66
CA VAL A 221 -2.13 -15.40 -3.92
C VAL A 221 -1.37 -14.28 -4.62
N ILE A 222 -2.04 -13.16 -4.83
CA ILE A 222 -1.41 -11.90 -5.20
C ILE A 222 -1.62 -10.90 -4.05
N THR A 223 -0.54 -10.25 -3.61
CA THR A 223 -0.65 -9.26 -2.52
C THR A 223 -0.56 -7.83 -3.06
N PHE A 224 -1.34 -6.91 -2.46
CA PHE A 224 -1.07 -5.48 -2.51
C PHE A 224 -0.09 -5.15 -1.40
N ASN A 225 1.01 -4.53 -1.71
CA ASN A 225 2.12 -4.39 -0.79
C ASN A 225 2.65 -5.75 -0.31
N PRO A 226 3.89 -5.84 0.08
CA PRO A 226 4.48 -7.09 0.54
C PRO A 226 4.00 -7.45 1.94
N ALA A 227 3.80 -8.73 2.20
CA ALA A 227 3.98 -9.22 3.56
C ALA A 227 5.49 -9.25 3.89
N LEU A 228 5.86 -9.33 5.17
CA LEU A 228 7.27 -9.46 5.58
C LEU A 228 7.71 -10.93 5.75
N VAL A 229 6.76 -11.83 5.75
CA VAL A 229 6.97 -13.26 6.05
C VAL A 229 6.18 -14.14 5.10
N SER A 230 6.59 -15.43 4.98
CA SER A 230 5.93 -16.41 4.10
C SER A 230 6.13 -16.15 2.61
N GLU A 231 5.15 -16.44 1.77
CA GLU A 231 5.26 -16.28 0.31
C GLU A 231 3.92 -16.03 -0.36
N ALA A 232 3.95 -15.40 -1.53
CA ALA A 232 2.83 -15.25 -2.44
C ALA A 232 3.28 -15.53 -3.89
N ASP A 233 2.36 -15.55 -4.85
CA ASP A 233 2.74 -15.72 -6.26
C ASP A 233 3.35 -14.45 -6.80
N SER A 234 2.72 -13.31 -6.55
CA SER A 234 3.18 -12.02 -7.03
C SER A 234 2.81 -10.91 -6.04
N VAL A 235 3.43 -9.75 -6.21
CA VAL A 235 3.10 -8.52 -5.50
C VAL A 235 2.78 -7.40 -6.48
N VAL A 236 1.79 -6.58 -6.14
CA VAL A 236 1.44 -5.35 -6.86
C VAL A 236 1.73 -4.18 -5.92
N MET A 237 2.62 -3.28 -6.28
CA MET A 237 3.06 -2.18 -5.42
C MET A 237 3.56 -0.99 -6.23
N SER A 238 3.64 0.19 -5.60
CA SER A 238 4.39 1.30 -6.15
C SER A 238 5.87 1.20 -5.79
N GLU A 239 6.74 1.85 -6.58
CA GLU A 239 8.14 2.03 -6.19
C GLU A 239 8.24 3.11 -5.09
N CYS A 240 8.09 2.67 -3.85
CA CYS A 240 8.01 3.56 -2.69
C CYS A 240 9.30 4.36 -2.46
N LYS A 241 10.46 3.82 -2.84
CA LYS A 241 11.73 4.56 -2.75
C LYS A 241 11.75 5.73 -3.73
N GLU A 242 11.28 5.52 -4.95
CA GLU A 242 11.13 6.57 -5.96
C GLU A 242 10.20 7.70 -5.48
N GLN A 243 9.08 7.37 -4.80
CA GLN A 243 8.19 8.38 -4.21
C GLN A 243 8.95 9.29 -3.25
N GLY A 244 9.78 8.70 -2.38
CA GLY A 244 10.64 9.47 -1.47
C GLY A 244 11.64 10.35 -2.20
N VAL A 245 12.29 9.82 -3.25
CA VAL A 245 13.23 10.58 -4.09
C VAL A 245 12.51 11.76 -4.77
N MET A 246 11.36 11.52 -5.40
CA MET A 246 10.57 12.57 -6.07
C MET A 246 10.20 13.71 -5.11
N ALA A 247 9.73 13.38 -3.90
CA ALA A 247 9.39 14.36 -2.87
C ALA A 247 10.62 15.13 -2.38
N GLY A 248 11.76 14.44 -2.21
CA GLY A 248 13.03 15.03 -1.82
C GLY A 248 13.61 15.97 -2.87
N GLU A 249 13.63 15.54 -4.13
CA GLU A 249 14.12 16.35 -5.26
C GLU A 249 13.29 17.62 -5.46
N LEU A 250 11.97 17.51 -5.32
CA LEU A 250 11.07 18.66 -5.38
C LEU A 250 11.38 19.66 -4.27
N LEU A 251 11.57 19.20 -3.03
CA LEU A 251 11.92 20.05 -1.91
C LEU A 251 13.29 20.70 -2.10
N ARG A 252 14.31 19.91 -2.44
CA ARG A 252 15.67 20.39 -2.69
C ARG A 252 15.69 21.46 -3.78
N LYS A 253 15.07 21.18 -4.91
CA LYS A 253 14.95 22.15 -6.00
C LYS A 253 14.30 23.45 -5.57
N TYR A 254 13.19 23.37 -4.82
CA TYR A 254 12.52 24.56 -4.31
C TYR A 254 13.43 25.38 -3.40
N LEU A 255 14.17 24.75 -2.48
CA LEU A 255 15.09 25.44 -1.58
C LEU A 255 16.21 26.13 -2.36
N GLU A 256 16.85 25.43 -3.31
CA GLU A 256 17.91 25.95 -4.15
C GLU A 256 17.44 27.12 -5.03
N ASP A 257 16.27 26.99 -5.68
CA ASP A 257 15.68 28.04 -6.52
C ASP A 257 15.33 29.32 -5.74
N ASN A 258 15.03 29.19 -4.45
CA ASN A 258 14.77 30.31 -3.55
C ASN A 258 16.01 30.82 -2.79
N GLY A 259 17.19 30.27 -3.11
CA GLY A 259 18.47 30.68 -2.51
C GLY A 259 18.59 30.31 -1.03
N THR A 260 17.83 29.30 -0.56
CA THR A 260 17.93 28.77 0.79
C THR A 260 19.14 27.85 0.88
N GLU A 261 20.06 28.11 1.81
CA GLU A 261 21.17 27.21 2.07
C GLU A 261 20.63 25.86 2.56
N LEU A 262 21.21 24.76 2.07
CA LEU A 262 20.89 23.40 2.53
C LEU A 262 21.59 23.12 3.87
N LYS A 263 21.12 23.83 4.89
CA LYS A 263 21.63 23.83 6.26
C LYS A 263 20.50 24.06 7.24
N GLY A 264 20.55 23.43 8.43
CA GLY A 264 19.52 23.50 9.44
C GLY A 264 18.72 22.21 9.50
N THR A 265 17.39 22.29 9.65
CA THR A 265 16.55 21.11 9.90
C THR A 265 15.52 20.91 8.79
N ILE A 266 15.40 19.68 8.31
CA ILE A 266 14.20 19.17 7.60
C ILE A 266 13.53 18.17 8.52
N VAL A 267 12.22 18.27 8.70
CA VAL A 267 11.46 17.26 9.43
C VAL A 267 10.67 16.39 8.47
N TYR A 268 10.55 15.10 8.76
CA TYR A 268 9.58 14.25 8.09
C TYR A 268 8.70 13.53 9.09
N GLN A 269 7.46 13.25 8.70
CA GLN A 269 6.50 12.56 9.55
C GLN A 269 6.21 11.16 9.05
N SER A 270 6.33 10.19 9.96
CA SER A 270 6.24 8.76 9.72
C SER A 270 5.35 8.09 10.77
N LEU A 271 5.27 6.77 10.70
CA LEU A 271 4.58 5.93 11.67
C LEU A 271 5.50 5.56 12.83
N PRO A 272 4.99 5.36 14.07
CA PRO A 272 5.80 5.00 15.23
C PRO A 272 6.20 3.51 15.26
N PHE A 273 5.89 2.77 14.21
CA PHE A 273 6.22 1.34 14.05
C PHE A 273 6.82 1.10 12.66
N VAL A 274 7.51 -0.03 12.52
CA VAL A 274 8.13 -0.41 11.25
C VAL A 274 7.03 -0.72 10.23
N HIS A 275 7.04 0.07 9.15
CA HIS A 275 6.16 -0.11 8.01
C HIS A 275 7.02 -0.14 6.73
N PRO A 276 6.93 -1.20 5.89
CA PRO A 276 7.81 -1.36 4.74
C PRO A 276 7.82 -0.15 3.81
N ASN A 277 6.65 0.35 3.43
CA ASN A 277 6.55 1.51 2.53
C ASN A 277 7.10 2.79 3.17
N ALA A 278 6.87 3.00 4.49
CA ALA A 278 7.41 4.17 5.18
C ALA A 278 8.94 4.13 5.23
N ALA A 279 9.53 2.97 5.48
CA ALA A 279 10.98 2.78 5.49
C ALA A 279 11.61 3.12 4.12
N THR A 280 11.03 2.60 3.03
CA THR A 280 11.53 2.85 1.67
C THR A 280 11.33 4.30 1.23
N ARG A 281 10.17 4.91 1.55
CA ARG A 281 9.91 6.34 1.28
C ARG A 281 10.90 7.24 2.00
N SER A 282 11.13 6.98 3.31
CA SER A 282 12.08 7.78 4.10
C SER A 282 13.52 7.61 3.62
N ASP A 283 13.93 6.40 3.22
CA ASP A 283 15.25 6.14 2.65
C ASP A 283 15.44 6.90 1.32
N GLY A 284 14.47 6.83 0.43
CA GLY A 284 14.47 7.59 -0.82
C GLY A 284 14.60 9.09 -0.59
N PHE A 285 13.80 9.65 0.32
CA PHE A 285 13.87 11.07 0.67
C PHE A 285 15.24 11.47 1.23
N LYS A 286 15.75 10.72 2.20
CA LYS A 286 17.06 10.98 2.82
C LYS A 286 18.20 10.89 1.82
N SER A 287 18.12 9.97 0.85
CA SER A 287 19.17 9.79 -0.16
C SER A 287 19.41 11.04 -1.00
N VAL A 288 18.40 11.87 -1.21
CA VAL A 288 18.49 13.14 -1.96
C VAL A 288 19.38 14.17 -1.26
N PHE A 289 19.46 14.11 0.08
CA PHE A 289 20.23 15.03 0.90
C PHE A 289 21.51 14.42 1.50
N ALA A 290 21.92 13.26 1.01
CA ALA A 290 23.08 12.54 1.55
C ALA A 290 24.41 13.32 1.38
N ASP A 291 24.46 14.27 0.47
CA ASP A 291 25.60 15.17 0.23
C ASP A 291 25.54 16.49 1.03
N CYS A 292 24.57 16.65 1.94
CA CYS A 292 24.34 17.87 2.71
C CYS A 292 24.72 17.66 4.21
N PRO A 293 26.02 17.75 4.58
CA PRO A 293 26.47 17.40 5.94
C PRO A 293 26.04 18.38 7.04
N ASP A 294 25.60 19.58 6.66
CA ASP A 294 25.13 20.62 7.60
C ASP A 294 23.60 20.60 7.76
N LEU A 295 22.92 19.58 7.23
CA LEU A 295 21.47 19.43 7.27
C LEU A 295 21.10 18.26 8.17
N ASP A 296 20.29 18.53 9.20
CA ASP A 296 19.69 17.51 10.05
C ASP A 296 18.31 17.08 9.51
N ILE A 297 18.13 15.79 9.30
CA ILE A 297 16.82 15.21 8.88
C ILE A 297 16.22 14.50 10.09
N VAL A 298 15.16 15.08 10.65
CA VAL A 298 14.53 14.66 11.90
C VAL A 298 13.21 13.94 11.64
N GLU A 299 13.07 12.75 12.22
CA GLU A 299 11.83 11.98 12.18
C GLU A 299 10.89 12.40 13.29
N LEU A 300 9.63 12.67 12.94
CA LEU A 300 8.51 12.79 13.85
C LEU A 300 7.53 11.65 13.57
N THR A 301 6.80 11.18 14.57
CA THR A 301 5.88 10.07 14.41
C THR A 301 4.48 10.38 14.93
N GLY A 302 3.49 9.72 14.32
CA GLY A 302 2.09 9.76 14.71
C GLY A 302 1.29 8.70 13.95
N THR A 303 0.06 8.47 14.37
CA THR A 303 -0.87 7.51 13.75
C THR A 303 -2.16 8.17 13.26
N SER A 304 -2.42 9.40 13.67
CA SER A 304 -3.61 10.17 13.30
C SER A 304 -3.25 11.58 12.86
N ILE A 305 -4.18 12.25 12.17
CA ILE A 305 -4.03 13.64 11.76
C ILE A 305 -3.74 14.53 12.99
N GLU A 306 -4.40 14.29 14.10
CA GLU A 306 -4.25 15.05 15.35
C GLU A 306 -2.86 14.86 15.97
N GLU A 307 -2.34 13.64 15.98
CA GLU A 307 -0.99 13.36 16.48
C GLU A 307 0.07 13.99 15.59
N HIS A 308 -0.07 13.92 14.29
CA HIS A 308 0.82 14.56 13.33
C HIS A 308 0.75 16.09 13.42
N TYR A 309 -0.45 16.65 13.63
CA TYR A 309 -0.61 18.09 13.92
C TYR A 309 0.21 18.50 15.15
N ALA A 310 0.01 17.79 16.28
CA ALA A 310 0.68 18.14 17.53
C ALA A 310 2.21 17.97 17.45
N ALA A 311 2.67 16.92 16.77
CA ALA A 311 4.10 16.68 16.54
C ALA A 311 4.72 17.81 15.70
N PHE A 312 4.07 18.21 14.59
CA PHE A 312 4.58 19.28 13.74
C PHE A 312 4.51 20.66 14.40
N GLU A 313 3.43 20.97 15.11
CA GLU A 313 3.31 22.21 15.90
C GLU A 313 4.46 22.33 16.92
N SER A 314 4.78 21.24 17.61
CA SER A 314 5.92 21.17 18.53
C SER A 314 7.26 21.37 17.82
N ALA A 315 7.42 20.77 16.63
CA ALA A 315 8.63 20.89 15.83
C ALA A 315 8.86 22.30 15.30
N LEU A 316 7.82 23.03 14.90
CA LEU A 316 7.92 24.45 14.51
C LEU A 316 8.54 25.33 15.59
N MET A 317 8.34 24.98 16.88
CA MET A 317 8.93 25.68 18.01
C MET A 317 10.34 25.15 18.36
N ALA A 318 10.55 23.84 18.22
CA ALA A 318 11.80 23.18 18.61
C ALA A 318 12.93 23.42 17.62
N TYR A 319 12.61 23.58 16.34
CA TYR A 319 13.57 23.73 15.23
C TYR A 319 13.36 25.08 14.52
N PRO A 320 13.85 26.20 15.12
CA PRO A 320 13.68 27.52 14.51
C PRO A 320 14.45 27.70 13.20
N ASP A 321 15.37 26.79 12.89
CA ASP A 321 16.16 26.69 11.66
C ASP A 321 15.56 25.67 10.66
N MET A 322 14.31 25.28 10.83
CA MET A 322 13.62 24.38 9.92
C MET A 322 13.47 25.03 8.54
N ILE A 323 13.95 24.34 7.51
CA ILE A 323 13.91 24.82 6.12
C ILE A 323 12.91 24.06 5.24
N GLY A 324 12.40 22.91 5.69
CA GLY A 324 11.46 22.11 4.92
C GLY A 324 10.82 20.99 5.72
N ALA A 325 9.75 20.41 5.16
CA ALA A 325 9.06 19.28 5.76
C ALA A 325 8.54 18.29 4.71
N PHE A 326 8.42 17.02 5.10
CA PHE A 326 7.94 15.95 4.27
C PHE A 326 6.94 15.05 5.01
N GLY A 327 5.76 14.83 4.42
CA GLY A 327 4.76 13.88 4.90
C GLY A 327 4.82 12.58 4.13
N LEU A 328 5.11 11.46 4.79
CA LEU A 328 5.28 10.16 4.15
C LEU A 328 3.97 9.53 3.67
N TYR A 329 2.83 10.06 4.11
CA TYR A 329 1.50 9.59 3.74
C TYR A 329 0.45 10.67 4.08
N SER A 330 -0.79 10.45 3.65
CA SER A 330 -1.86 11.43 3.70
C SER A 330 -2.08 12.03 5.09
N ALA A 331 -2.34 11.22 6.11
CA ALA A 331 -2.64 11.75 7.44
C ALA A 331 -1.49 12.59 8.03
N ALA A 332 -0.23 12.20 7.76
CA ALA A 332 0.95 12.97 8.14
C ALA A 332 0.95 14.35 7.48
N THR A 333 0.72 14.38 6.17
CA THR A 333 0.70 15.64 5.40
C THR A 333 -0.44 16.55 5.81
N VAL A 334 -1.65 16.02 6.00
CA VAL A 334 -2.83 16.80 6.42
C VAL A 334 -2.63 17.37 7.83
N GLY A 335 -2.04 16.60 8.75
CA GLY A 335 -1.67 17.08 10.09
C GLY A 335 -0.69 18.25 10.03
N MET A 336 0.38 18.11 9.21
CA MET A 336 1.35 19.19 9.01
C MET A 336 0.73 20.43 8.35
N LEU A 337 -0.13 20.24 7.35
CA LEU A 337 -0.83 21.34 6.67
C LEU A 337 -1.69 22.14 7.65
N ASN A 338 -2.44 21.44 8.49
CA ASN A 338 -3.28 22.07 9.52
C ASN A 338 -2.44 22.84 10.56
N ALA A 339 -1.34 22.27 11.03
CA ALA A 339 -0.43 22.94 11.97
C ALA A 339 0.28 24.15 11.33
N LYS A 340 0.73 24.02 10.08
CA LYS A 340 1.30 25.13 9.29
C LYS A 340 0.31 26.30 9.21
N ALA A 341 -0.95 26.02 8.87
CA ALA A 341 -1.99 27.04 8.75
C ALA A 341 -2.30 27.71 10.10
N ALA A 342 -2.44 26.91 11.18
CA ALA A 342 -2.74 27.44 12.52
C ALA A 342 -1.63 28.34 13.07
N ASN A 343 -0.38 28.08 12.72
CA ASN A 343 0.79 28.81 13.19
C ASN A 343 1.27 29.89 12.21
N GLY A 344 0.61 30.04 11.05
CA GLY A 344 1.04 30.99 10.00
C GLY A 344 2.46 30.71 9.48
N SER A 345 2.87 29.44 9.48
CA SER A 345 4.22 29.03 9.09
C SER A 345 4.37 29.05 7.56
N GLY A 346 5.54 29.53 7.09
CA GLY A 346 5.94 29.53 5.68
C GLY A 346 6.72 28.29 5.24
N ILE A 347 6.92 27.29 6.10
CA ILE A 347 7.72 26.11 5.80
C ILE A 347 7.18 25.37 4.56
N PRO A 348 8.02 25.10 3.53
CA PRO A 348 7.61 24.32 2.39
C PRO A 348 7.40 22.86 2.79
N ILE A 349 6.33 22.26 2.26
CA ILE A 349 5.94 20.87 2.52
C ILE A 349 5.90 20.12 1.20
N THR A 350 6.49 18.93 1.15
CA THR A 350 6.25 17.91 0.11
C THR A 350 5.53 16.71 0.70
N SER A 351 4.89 15.91 -0.15
CA SER A 351 3.95 14.87 0.26
C SER A 351 4.08 13.61 -0.57
N ILE A 352 3.40 12.58 -0.11
CA ILE A 352 2.99 11.40 -0.87
C ILE A 352 1.48 11.29 -0.75
N ASP A 353 0.87 10.52 -1.65
CA ASP A 353 -0.55 10.30 -1.81
C ASP A 353 -1.30 11.43 -2.53
N ASN A 354 -2.55 11.18 -2.91
CA ASN A 354 -3.35 12.02 -3.78
C ASN A 354 -4.74 12.36 -3.22
N ASP A 355 -4.88 12.32 -1.90
CA ASP A 355 -6.16 12.69 -1.27
C ASP A 355 -6.55 14.14 -1.59
N LYS A 356 -7.85 14.39 -1.65
CA LYS A 356 -8.39 15.71 -2.00
C LYS A 356 -7.78 16.85 -1.19
N PRO A 357 -7.60 16.76 0.15
CA PRO A 357 -6.95 17.84 0.91
C PRO A 357 -5.50 18.12 0.47
N ILE A 358 -4.75 17.08 0.05
CA ILE A 358 -3.39 17.23 -0.46
C ILE A 358 -3.42 17.96 -1.81
N LEU A 359 -4.26 17.49 -2.75
CA LEU A 359 -4.38 18.11 -4.08
C LEU A 359 -4.90 19.55 -3.99
N GLN A 360 -5.84 19.82 -3.07
CA GLN A 360 -6.26 21.20 -2.78
C GLN A 360 -5.09 22.03 -2.22
N GLY A 361 -4.32 21.48 -1.28
CA GLY A 361 -3.14 22.15 -0.69
C GLY A 361 -2.09 22.49 -1.76
N ILE A 362 -1.88 21.63 -2.76
CA ILE A 362 -1.00 21.89 -3.91
C ILE A 362 -1.56 23.02 -4.77
N TYR A 363 -2.86 22.96 -5.11
CA TYR A 363 -3.52 24.00 -5.90
C TYR A 363 -3.44 25.38 -5.25
N GLU A 364 -3.65 25.45 -3.95
CA GLU A 364 -3.57 26.69 -3.15
C GLU A 364 -2.11 27.15 -2.90
N GLY A 365 -1.10 26.28 -3.15
CA GLY A 365 0.32 26.58 -2.93
C GLY A 365 0.76 26.39 -1.48
N ASN A 366 -0.01 25.67 -0.67
CA ASN A 366 0.32 25.31 0.72
C ASN A 366 1.23 24.10 0.81
N ILE A 367 1.20 23.23 -0.20
CA ILE A 367 2.06 22.07 -0.44
C ILE A 367 2.76 22.29 -1.78
N LEU A 368 4.06 22.00 -1.89
CA LEU A 368 4.82 22.14 -3.12
C LEU A 368 4.38 21.15 -4.19
N GLY A 369 4.15 19.93 -3.76
CA GLY A 369 3.71 18.83 -4.59
C GLY A 369 3.70 17.52 -3.83
N SER A 370 3.21 16.48 -4.48
CA SER A 370 3.07 15.13 -3.94
C SER A 370 3.50 14.08 -4.96
N ALA A 371 4.22 13.06 -4.51
CA ALA A 371 4.44 11.86 -5.30
C ALA A 371 3.20 10.96 -5.17
N CYS A 372 2.41 10.89 -6.22
CA CYS A 372 1.10 10.27 -6.26
C CYS A 372 1.11 8.98 -7.10
N TYR A 373 0.07 8.18 -6.93
CA TYR A 373 -0.27 7.05 -7.79
C TYR A 373 -1.79 6.91 -7.86
N SER A 374 -2.31 6.27 -8.90
CA SER A 374 -3.74 6.01 -8.98
C SER A 374 -4.16 4.92 -7.99
N SER A 375 -5.11 5.21 -7.12
CA SER A 375 -5.68 4.22 -6.17
C SER A 375 -6.43 3.08 -6.87
N THR A 376 -6.72 3.21 -8.17
CA THR A 376 -7.38 2.17 -8.97
C THR A 376 -6.38 1.17 -9.58
N ALA A 377 -5.13 1.59 -9.82
CA ALA A 377 -4.11 0.78 -10.46
C ALA A 377 -3.82 -0.55 -9.72
N PRO A 378 -3.60 -0.56 -8.39
CA PRO A 378 -3.32 -1.83 -7.68
C PRO A 378 -4.44 -2.85 -7.84
N ALA A 379 -5.72 -2.43 -7.79
CA ALA A 379 -6.84 -3.35 -7.95
C ALA A 379 -6.93 -3.95 -9.37
N PHE A 380 -6.76 -3.11 -10.39
CA PHE A 380 -6.76 -3.56 -11.77
C PHE A 380 -5.64 -4.55 -12.06
N TRP A 381 -4.40 -4.22 -11.70
CA TRP A 381 -3.24 -5.06 -12.00
C TRP A 381 -3.23 -6.34 -11.19
N ALA A 382 -3.74 -6.33 -9.95
CA ALA A 382 -3.88 -7.56 -9.18
C ALA A 382 -4.95 -8.49 -9.77
N MET A 383 -6.09 -7.95 -10.20
CA MET A 383 -7.12 -8.75 -10.87
C MET A 383 -6.63 -9.30 -12.22
N SER A 384 -5.95 -8.46 -13.02
CA SER A 384 -5.34 -8.88 -14.29
C SER A 384 -4.32 -10.01 -14.07
N GLY A 385 -3.41 -9.85 -13.11
CA GLY A 385 -2.45 -10.88 -12.73
C GLY A 385 -3.12 -12.16 -12.23
N MET A 386 -4.17 -12.06 -11.42
CA MET A 386 -4.90 -13.20 -10.90
C MET A 386 -5.58 -13.99 -12.02
N ILE A 387 -6.25 -13.32 -12.96
CA ILE A 387 -6.88 -13.99 -14.11
C ILE A 387 -5.83 -14.73 -14.94
N ASN A 388 -4.69 -14.09 -15.23
CA ASN A 388 -3.60 -14.74 -15.97
C ASN A 388 -3.08 -15.98 -15.23
N LEU A 389 -2.86 -15.88 -13.93
CA LEU A 389 -2.38 -16.97 -13.10
C LEU A 389 -3.36 -18.15 -13.08
N LEU A 390 -4.66 -17.88 -12.90
CA LEU A 390 -5.72 -18.89 -12.96
C LEU A 390 -5.87 -19.49 -14.35
N ASN A 391 -5.62 -18.73 -15.39
CA ASN A 391 -5.55 -19.21 -16.77
C ASN A 391 -4.31 -20.09 -17.06
N GLY A 392 -3.40 -20.26 -16.09
CA GLY A 392 -2.18 -21.03 -16.24
C GLY A 392 -1.10 -20.29 -17.04
N VAL A 393 -1.17 -18.97 -17.09
CA VAL A 393 -0.16 -18.09 -17.68
C VAL A 393 0.83 -17.71 -16.58
N ASP A 394 2.13 -17.79 -16.88
CA ASP A 394 3.16 -17.34 -15.95
C ASP A 394 3.11 -15.81 -15.86
N ILE A 395 3.20 -15.27 -14.62
CA ILE A 395 3.04 -13.84 -14.35
C ILE A 395 4.33 -13.23 -13.80
N PRO A 396 4.48 -11.89 -13.86
CA PRO A 396 5.57 -11.21 -13.18
C PRO A 396 5.63 -11.54 -11.70
N SER A 397 6.84 -11.56 -11.14
CA SER A 397 7.01 -11.64 -9.69
C SER A 397 6.54 -10.36 -8.98
N ALA A 398 6.66 -9.20 -9.66
CA ALA A 398 6.18 -7.93 -9.15
C ALA A 398 5.65 -7.03 -10.27
N TYR A 399 4.53 -6.36 -9.99
CA TYR A 399 3.98 -5.27 -10.78
C TYR A 399 4.23 -3.96 -10.04
N PHE A 400 5.05 -3.08 -10.61
CA PHE A 400 5.24 -1.73 -10.11
C PHE A 400 4.40 -0.76 -10.93
N TYR A 401 3.33 -0.20 -10.33
CA TYR A 401 2.58 0.86 -10.98
C TYR A 401 3.28 2.20 -10.81
N GLU A 402 3.21 3.01 -11.89
CA GLU A 402 3.94 4.26 -12.03
C GLU A 402 3.54 5.28 -10.97
N ASN A 403 4.55 6.01 -10.48
CA ASN A 403 4.36 7.20 -9.66
C ASN A 403 4.27 8.45 -10.55
N GLN A 404 3.47 9.42 -10.11
CA GLN A 404 3.28 10.69 -10.78
C GLN A 404 3.63 11.84 -9.82
N LEU A 405 4.51 12.75 -10.24
CA LEU A 405 4.76 13.96 -9.47
C LEU A 405 3.66 14.97 -9.77
N VAL A 406 2.83 15.25 -8.78
CA VAL A 406 1.77 16.25 -8.86
C VAL A 406 2.26 17.55 -8.24
N THR A 407 2.25 18.59 -9.03
CA THR A 407 2.62 19.96 -8.63
C THR A 407 1.52 20.93 -9.03
N LYS A 408 1.72 22.21 -8.75
CA LYS A 408 0.75 23.23 -9.11
C LYS A 408 0.46 23.31 -10.61
N GLU A 409 1.42 22.90 -11.44
CA GLU A 409 1.34 22.95 -12.90
C GLU A 409 0.34 21.93 -13.47
N ASN A 410 0.19 20.75 -12.80
CA ASN A 410 -0.64 19.66 -13.31
C ASN A 410 -1.74 19.18 -12.36
N VAL A 411 -1.90 19.78 -11.18
CA VAL A 411 -2.83 19.28 -10.15
C VAL A 411 -4.30 19.23 -10.59
N GLU A 412 -4.76 20.15 -11.45
CA GLU A 412 -6.14 20.14 -11.96
C GLU A 412 -6.35 18.94 -12.89
N GLU A 413 -5.41 18.67 -13.80
CA GLU A 413 -5.43 17.52 -14.71
C GLU A 413 -5.34 16.20 -13.93
N MET A 414 -4.42 16.12 -12.95
CA MET A 414 -4.22 14.92 -12.14
C MET A 414 -5.41 14.66 -11.21
N PHE A 415 -6.07 15.70 -10.70
CA PHE A 415 -7.33 15.53 -9.98
C PHE A 415 -8.40 14.88 -10.86
N GLU A 416 -8.56 15.35 -12.11
CA GLU A 416 -9.50 14.74 -13.06
C GLU A 416 -9.14 13.27 -13.34
N HIS A 417 -7.85 12.99 -13.45
CA HIS A 417 -7.33 11.64 -13.66
C HIS A 417 -7.69 10.72 -12.50
N TYR A 418 -7.37 11.10 -11.26
CA TYR A 418 -7.60 10.26 -10.07
C TYR A 418 -9.07 10.13 -9.69
N TYR A 419 -9.87 11.16 -9.97
CA TYR A 419 -11.27 11.23 -9.52
C TYR A 419 -12.30 11.08 -10.67
N GLY A 420 -11.94 10.33 -11.70
CA GLY A 420 -12.87 9.91 -12.76
C GLY A 420 -13.47 11.08 -13.57
N GLY A 421 -12.67 12.12 -13.83
CA GLY A 421 -13.07 13.29 -14.60
C GLY A 421 -13.80 14.38 -13.78
N LYS A 422 -13.87 14.22 -12.44
CA LYS A 422 -14.34 15.28 -11.54
C LYS A 422 -13.36 16.46 -11.55
N LYS A 423 -13.85 17.66 -11.32
CA LYS A 423 -13.01 18.86 -11.32
C LYS A 423 -12.64 19.28 -9.92
N LEU A 424 -11.36 19.61 -9.69
CA LEU A 424 -10.88 20.11 -8.40
C LEU A 424 -11.65 21.35 -7.94
N LYS A 425 -11.98 22.25 -8.87
CA LYS A 425 -12.75 23.47 -8.57
C LYS A 425 -14.15 23.19 -8.06
N ASP A 426 -14.82 22.16 -8.58
CA ASP A 426 -16.15 21.75 -8.14
C ASP A 426 -16.09 21.14 -6.73
N TYR A 427 -15.01 20.39 -6.43
CA TYR A 427 -14.73 19.92 -5.06
C TYR A 427 -14.52 21.10 -4.10
N MET A 428 -13.67 22.06 -4.44
CA MET A 428 -13.39 23.23 -3.60
C MET A 428 -14.63 24.14 -3.42
N ALA A 429 -15.55 24.14 -4.39
CA ALA A 429 -16.83 24.84 -4.29
C ALA A 429 -17.88 24.07 -3.45
N GLY A 430 -17.59 22.83 -3.05
CA GLY A 430 -18.52 21.95 -2.35
C GLY A 430 -19.63 21.39 -3.24
N GLU A 431 -19.44 21.41 -4.55
CA GLU A 431 -20.41 20.91 -5.55
C GLU A 431 -20.30 19.39 -5.75
N ILE A 432 -19.15 18.82 -5.41
CA ILE A 432 -18.87 17.37 -5.40
C ILE A 432 -18.16 16.98 -4.09
N GLN A 433 -18.31 15.69 -3.71
CA GLN A 433 -17.64 15.11 -2.54
C GLN A 433 -16.46 14.25 -2.98
#